data_8cd116f1df9a4030c6a2d26fc929f8f1
#
_entry.id   8cd116f1df9a4030c6a2d26fc929f8f1
#
_cell.length_a   1.000
_cell.length_b   1.000
_cell.length_c   1.000
_cell.angle_alpha   90.00
_cell.angle_beta   90.00
_cell.angle_gamma   90.00
#
_symmetry.space_group_name_H-M   'P 1'
#
loop_
_entity.id
_entity.type
_entity.pdbx_description
1 polymer ?
#
loop_
_entity_poly.entity_id
_entity_poly.type
_entity_poly.pdbx_seq_one_letter_code
_entity_poly.pdbx_strand_id
1 'polypeptide(L)'
;MATVTMRYWAAAKDAAGVAEHQLTADTLATALEAAAARGRGAQLRAVLARSSFLIDGNPVGRRAAESVVLADGNVIEVLPAFAGG
;
A
#
# COMPACT_ATOMS: atom_id res chain seq x y z
N MET A 1 15.06 -9.26 0.00
CA MET A 1 13.69 -8.75 -0.03
C MET A 1 13.16 -8.61 1.39
N ALA A 2 12.36 -7.60 1.63
CA ALA A 2 11.81 -7.34 2.96
C ALA A 2 10.42 -7.97 3.10
N THR A 3 10.11 -8.51 4.26
CA THR A 3 8.76 -8.96 4.61
C THR A 3 8.05 -7.82 5.30
N VAL A 4 6.96 -7.34 4.72
CA VAL A 4 6.23 -6.17 5.19
C VAL A 4 4.75 -6.47 5.31
N THR A 5 4.04 -5.65 6.09
CA THR A 5 2.59 -5.71 6.19
C THR A 5 1.99 -4.52 5.47
N MET A 6 1.06 -4.78 4.55
CA MET A 6 0.28 -3.72 3.89
C MET A 6 -1.09 -3.69 4.55
N ARG A 7 -1.39 -2.59 5.23
CA ARG A 7 -2.65 -2.44 5.96
C ARG A 7 -3.57 -1.50 5.20
N TYR A 8 -4.79 -1.93 4.99
CA TYR A 8 -5.76 -1.21 4.16
C TYR A 8 -6.83 -0.53 5.01
N TRP A 9 -7.17 0.70 4.66
CA TRP A 9 -8.21 1.47 5.31
C TRP A 9 -9.30 1.84 4.32
N ALA A 10 -10.53 1.95 4.80
CA ALA A 10 -11.69 2.46 4.03
C ALA A 10 -11.82 1.80 2.65
N ALA A 11 -11.83 2.57 1.58
CA ALA A 11 -12.01 2.06 0.22
C ALA A 11 -10.93 1.06 -0.18
N ALA A 12 -9.71 1.20 0.35
CA ALA A 12 -8.63 0.25 0.09
C ALA A 12 -8.95 -1.11 0.71
N LYS A 13 -9.50 -1.13 1.91
CA LYS A 13 -9.91 -2.36 2.58
C LYS A 13 -11.03 -3.05 1.79
N ASP A 14 -12.00 -2.28 1.32
CA ASP A 14 -13.08 -2.84 0.51
C ASP A 14 -12.54 -3.43 -0.80
N ALA A 15 -11.64 -2.73 -1.46
CA ALA A 15 -11.07 -3.19 -2.73
C ALA A 15 -10.15 -4.39 -2.55
N ALA A 16 -9.44 -4.48 -1.43
CA ALA A 16 -8.56 -5.61 -1.14
C ALA A 16 -9.33 -6.84 -0.68
N GLY A 17 -10.47 -6.64 -0.03
CA GLY A 17 -11.28 -7.72 0.53
C GLY A 17 -10.74 -8.25 1.86
N VAL A 18 -9.67 -7.68 2.37
CA VAL A 18 -9.05 -8.03 3.66
C VAL A 18 -8.50 -6.77 4.32
N ALA A 19 -8.28 -6.85 5.63
CA ALA A 19 -7.74 -5.71 6.38
C ALA A 19 -6.26 -5.49 6.09
N GLU A 20 -5.51 -6.54 5.83
CA GLU A 20 -4.08 -6.44 5.55
C GLU A 20 -3.56 -7.66 4.80
N HIS A 21 -2.44 -7.46 4.12
CA HIS A 21 -1.66 -8.54 3.51
C HIS A 21 -0.24 -8.50 4.04
N GLN A 22 0.37 -9.68 4.18
CA GLN A 22 1.81 -9.77 4.32
C GLN A 22 2.42 -9.98 2.94
N LEU A 23 3.43 -9.18 2.62
CA LEU A 23 4.05 -9.15 1.30
C LEU A 23 5.56 -9.19 1.44
N THR A 24 6.22 -9.65 0.39
CA THR A 24 7.67 -9.59 0.28
C THR A 24 8.02 -8.64 -0.88
N ALA A 25 8.78 -7.60 -0.58
CA ALA A 25 9.11 -6.58 -1.58
C ALA A 25 10.35 -5.78 -1.16
N ASP A 26 11.06 -5.21 -2.12
CA ASP A 26 12.23 -4.38 -1.86
C ASP A 26 11.88 -2.91 -1.72
N THR A 27 10.89 -2.44 -2.48
CA THR A 27 10.49 -1.04 -2.51
C THR A 27 9.00 -0.91 -2.34
N LEU A 28 8.54 0.31 -2.04
CA LEU A 28 7.12 0.58 -1.98
C LEU A 28 6.44 0.26 -3.33
N ALA A 29 7.10 0.60 -4.45
CA ALA A 29 6.53 0.31 -5.76
C ALA A 29 6.27 -1.18 -5.95
N THR A 30 7.22 -2.04 -5.61
CA THR A 30 7.05 -3.48 -5.74
C THR A 30 6.02 -4.02 -4.76
N ALA A 31 5.92 -3.43 -3.56
CA ALA A 31 4.89 -3.80 -2.58
C ALA A 31 3.50 -3.46 -3.11
N LEU A 32 3.33 -2.30 -3.73
CA LEU A 32 2.04 -1.91 -4.31
C LEU A 32 1.63 -2.83 -5.44
N GLU A 33 2.57 -3.22 -6.29
CA GLU A 33 2.28 -4.18 -7.36
C GLU A 33 1.88 -5.55 -6.79
N ALA A 34 2.58 -6.02 -5.77
CA ALA A 34 2.27 -7.30 -5.13
C ALA A 34 0.88 -7.25 -4.47
N ALA A 35 0.54 -6.14 -3.83
CA ALA A 35 -0.77 -5.95 -3.23
C ALA A 35 -1.88 -5.94 -4.29
N ALA A 36 -1.66 -5.21 -5.38
CA ALA A 36 -2.65 -5.13 -6.46
C ALA A 36 -2.91 -6.50 -7.08
N ALA A 37 -1.89 -7.34 -7.17
CA ALA A 37 -2.03 -8.70 -7.72
C ALA A 37 -2.88 -9.61 -6.81
N ARG A 38 -2.92 -9.33 -5.50
CA ARG A 38 -3.71 -10.10 -4.54
C ARG A 38 -5.12 -9.58 -4.36
N GLY A 39 -5.37 -8.32 -4.73
CA GLY A 39 -6.65 -7.69 -4.56
C GLY A 39 -7.64 -8.09 -5.65
N ARG A 40 -8.75 -7.37 -5.70
CA ARG A 40 -9.81 -7.61 -6.68
C ARG A 40 -9.50 -6.91 -7.99
N GLY A 41 -8.42 -7.31 -8.63
CA GLY A 41 -8.06 -6.84 -9.96
C GLY A 41 -7.83 -5.33 -10.02
N ALA A 42 -8.39 -4.68 -11.04
CA ALA A 42 -8.18 -3.26 -11.30
C ALA A 42 -8.71 -2.35 -10.19
N GLN A 43 -9.65 -2.84 -9.38
CA GLN A 43 -10.28 -2.02 -8.35
C GLN A 43 -9.28 -1.59 -7.27
N LEU A 44 -8.50 -2.53 -6.75
CA LEU A 44 -7.49 -2.19 -5.75
C LEU A 44 -6.38 -1.32 -6.35
N ARG A 45 -5.94 -1.65 -7.56
CA ARG A 45 -4.92 -0.85 -8.25
C ARG A 45 -5.35 0.60 -8.39
N ALA A 46 -6.62 0.85 -8.74
CA ALA A 46 -7.15 2.20 -8.88
C ALA A 46 -7.18 2.95 -7.54
N VAL A 47 -7.53 2.26 -6.46
CA VAL A 47 -7.54 2.88 -5.13
C VAL A 47 -6.11 3.20 -4.69
N LEU A 48 -5.17 2.28 -4.88
CA LEU A 48 -3.77 2.51 -4.51
C LEU A 48 -3.19 3.72 -5.23
N ALA A 49 -3.57 3.93 -6.50
CA ALA A 49 -3.08 5.07 -7.28
C ALA A 49 -3.51 6.42 -6.70
N ARG A 50 -4.57 6.45 -5.90
CA ARG A 50 -5.12 7.68 -5.31
C ARG A 50 -4.90 7.76 -3.80
N SER A 51 -4.10 6.87 -3.27
CA SER A 51 -3.89 6.78 -1.83
C SER A 51 -2.60 7.48 -1.41
N SER A 52 -2.57 7.89 -0.15
CA SER A 52 -1.33 8.26 0.53
C SER A 52 -0.85 7.07 1.33
N PHE A 53 0.43 7.06 1.67
CA PHE A 53 1.03 5.93 2.38
C PHE A 53 1.82 6.40 3.58
N LEU A 54 1.71 5.63 4.68
CA LEU A 54 2.58 5.78 5.85
C LEU A 54 3.42 4.52 5.95
N ILE A 55 4.69 4.67 6.31
CA ILE A 55 5.56 3.54 6.62
C ILE A 55 5.98 3.70 8.07
N ASP A 56 5.56 2.76 8.91
CA ASP A 56 5.79 2.81 10.36
C ASP A 56 5.36 4.15 10.95
N GLY A 57 4.22 4.67 10.46
CA GLY A 57 3.66 5.93 10.91
C GLY A 57 4.23 7.18 10.25
N ASN A 58 5.23 7.05 9.37
CA ASN A 58 5.87 8.20 8.73
C ASN A 58 5.36 8.37 7.30
N PRO A 59 4.89 9.57 6.92
CA PRO A 59 4.39 9.79 5.57
C PRO A 59 5.47 9.61 4.51
N VAL A 60 5.11 8.92 3.44
CA VAL A 60 5.96 8.80 2.25
C VAL A 60 6.06 10.15 1.53
N GLY A 61 4.96 10.91 1.53
CA GLY A 61 4.91 12.21 0.89
C GLY A 61 5.06 12.08 -0.62
N ARG A 62 5.89 12.96 -1.19
CA ARG A 62 6.08 13.03 -2.65
C ARG A 62 7.22 12.17 -3.17
N ARG A 63 7.82 11.36 -2.31
CA ARG A 63 8.90 10.48 -2.76
C ARG A 63 8.34 9.47 -3.76
N ALA A 64 9.09 9.22 -4.83
CA ALA A 64 8.69 8.20 -5.80
C ALA A 64 8.69 6.84 -5.13
N ALA A 65 7.66 6.04 -5.36
CA ALA A 65 7.52 4.72 -4.73
C ALA A 65 8.72 3.81 -5.01
N GLU A 66 9.32 3.95 -6.18
CA GLU A 66 10.51 3.19 -6.57
C GLU A 66 11.74 3.51 -5.72
N SER A 67 11.77 4.70 -5.11
CA SER A 67 12.91 5.15 -4.30
C SER A 67 12.74 4.83 -2.82
N VAL A 68 11.56 4.35 -2.41
CA VAL A 68 11.28 4.06 -1.01
C VAL A 68 11.66 2.62 -0.72
N VAL A 69 12.83 2.43 -0.11
CA VAL A 69 13.37 1.10 0.21
C VAL A 69 12.72 0.59 1.49
N LEU A 70 12.27 -0.65 1.48
CA LEU A 70 11.59 -1.28 2.60
C LEU A 70 12.54 -2.13 3.43
N ALA A 71 12.27 -2.22 4.71
CA ALA A 71 12.98 -3.10 5.65
C ALA A 71 12.02 -4.11 6.24
N ASP A 72 12.56 -5.24 6.69
CA ASP A 72 11.74 -6.26 7.36
C ASP A 72 10.97 -5.64 8.52
N GLY A 73 9.70 -5.99 8.60
CA GLY A 73 8.83 -5.53 9.68
C GLY A 73 8.15 -4.20 9.42
N ASN A 74 8.45 -3.52 8.30
CA ASN A 74 7.73 -2.28 7.99
C ASN A 74 6.23 -2.55 7.87
N VAL A 75 5.44 -1.61 8.37
CA VAL A 75 3.99 -1.59 8.20
C VAL A 75 3.66 -0.43 7.28
N ILE A 76 3.07 -0.75 6.13
CA ILE A 76 2.65 0.24 5.13
C ILE A 76 1.15 0.43 5.31
N GLU A 77 0.72 1.63 5.66
CA GLU A 77 -0.70 1.94 5.77
C GLU A 77 -1.17 2.65 4.52
N VAL A 78 -2.24 2.15 3.93
CA VAL A 78 -2.83 2.69 2.70
C VAL A 78 -4.02 3.57 3.11
N LEU A 79 -3.89 4.86 2.85
CA LEU A 79 -4.88 5.86 3.21
C LEU A 79 -5.50 6.44 1.94
N PRO A 80 -6.65 5.94 1.51
CA PRO A 80 -7.30 6.45 0.29
C PRO A 80 -7.71 7.91 0.45
N ALA A 81 -7.65 8.65 -0.64
CA ALA A 81 -8.20 10.00 -0.67
C ALA A 81 -9.71 9.91 -0.51
N PHE A 82 -10.28 10.81 0.30
CA PHE A 82 -11.72 10.87 0.45
C PHE A 82 -12.33 11.57 -0.76
N ALA A 83 -13.38 10.97 -1.30
CA ALA A 83 -14.13 11.61 -2.37
C ALA A 83 -14.77 12.88 -1.82
N GLY A 84 -14.52 14.00 -2.49
CA GLY A 84 -15.07 15.29 -2.12
C GLY A 84 -14.46 15.93 -0.88
N GLY A 85 -13.43 15.33 -0.35
CA GLY A 85 -12.76 15.88 0.84
C GLY A 85 -11.31 16.11 0.63
#